data_3466937d6ac5673aadfde299d9265be3
#
_entry.id   3466937d6ac5673aadfde299d9265be3
#
_cell.length_a   1.000
_cell.length_b   1.000
_cell.length_c   1.000
_cell.angle_alpha   90.00
_cell.angle_beta   90.00
_cell.angle_gamma   90.00
#
_symmetry.space_group_name_H-M   'P 1'
#
loop_
_entity.id
_entity.type
_entity.pdbx_description
1 polymer ?
#
loop_
_entity_poly.entity_id
_entity_poly.type
_entity_poly.pdbx_seq_one_letter_code
_entity_poly.pdbx_strand_id
1 'polypeptide(L)'
;GGTLVSDGYSVYKFLADNDPGITSACCWSHARRGFANLYKASREPRAAMALRKIAGLYRIEKLIRDRPVEKIRQWRQRYSRPIVNDLFAWLEEQEPCCPPDGPLNKAINYILNRRDELSCFLGDGAVPLDNNICERAIRPVVMGRKAWLFAGSLMAGNRAAQIMSLLETAKRNGLEPHAWLTDVLARLPEWPEERLAELLPLEGFTFSG
;
A
#
# COMPACT_ATOMS: atom_id res chain seq x y z
N GLY A 1 -14.86 -11.69 5.94
CA GLY A 1 -14.94 -10.26 5.63
C GLY A 1 -13.71 -9.52 6.13
N GLY A 2 -13.56 -8.24 5.76
CA GLY A 2 -12.44 -7.43 6.19
C GLY A 2 -12.37 -6.08 5.47
N THR A 3 -11.30 -5.30 5.74
CA THR A 3 -11.12 -4.00 5.10
C THR A 3 -10.12 -4.09 3.94
N LEU A 4 -10.56 -3.66 2.76
CA LEU A 4 -9.74 -3.57 1.56
C LEU A 4 -9.23 -2.14 1.37
N VAL A 5 -7.92 -1.93 1.58
CA VAL A 5 -7.27 -0.62 1.38
C VAL A 5 -6.72 -0.52 -0.03
N SER A 6 -7.23 0.40 -0.84
CA SER A 6 -6.89 0.55 -2.25
C SER A 6 -6.51 1.99 -2.63
N ASP A 7 -6.08 2.17 -3.87
CA ASP A 7 -5.81 3.48 -4.48
C ASP A 7 -7.08 4.21 -4.97
N GLY A 8 -8.27 3.63 -4.73
CA GLY A 8 -9.55 4.14 -5.21
C GLY A 8 -9.87 3.73 -6.65
N TYR A 9 -9.21 2.68 -7.19
CA TYR A 9 -9.56 2.10 -8.48
C TYR A 9 -10.96 1.49 -8.43
N SER A 10 -11.78 1.77 -9.44
CA SER A 10 -13.22 1.46 -9.48
C SER A 10 -13.55 -0.02 -9.28
N VAL A 11 -12.67 -0.94 -9.70
CA VAL A 11 -12.88 -2.38 -9.52
C VAL A 11 -12.91 -2.77 -8.04
N TYR A 12 -12.06 -2.17 -7.20
CA TYR A 12 -12.05 -2.45 -5.77
C TYR A 12 -13.30 -1.90 -5.07
N LYS A 13 -13.80 -0.74 -5.53
CA LYS A 13 -15.08 -0.22 -5.07
C LYS A 13 -16.23 -1.14 -5.47
N PHE A 14 -16.24 -1.60 -6.72
CA PHE A 14 -17.25 -2.56 -7.20
C PHE A 14 -17.25 -3.84 -6.35
N LEU A 15 -16.09 -4.38 -6.00
CA LEU A 15 -16.00 -5.57 -5.13
C LEU A 15 -16.62 -5.30 -3.75
N ALA A 16 -16.32 -4.16 -3.14
CA ALA A 16 -16.88 -3.82 -1.83
C ALA A 16 -18.40 -3.56 -1.88
N ASP A 17 -18.87 -2.92 -2.95
CA ASP A 17 -20.31 -2.64 -3.15
C ASP A 17 -21.13 -3.94 -3.36
N ASN A 18 -20.50 -5.02 -3.85
CA ASN A 18 -21.16 -6.31 -4.13
C ASN A 18 -20.92 -7.40 -3.06
N ASP A 19 -20.06 -7.16 -2.08
CA ASP A 19 -19.80 -8.08 -0.96
C ASP A 19 -19.91 -7.33 0.37
N PRO A 20 -21.01 -7.52 1.15
CA PRO A 20 -21.20 -6.85 2.43
C PRO A 20 -20.16 -7.23 3.49
N GLY A 21 -19.35 -8.27 3.24
CA GLY A 21 -18.22 -8.63 4.09
C GLY A 21 -16.98 -7.77 3.85
N ILE A 22 -16.96 -6.93 2.80
CA ILE A 22 -15.81 -6.10 2.44
C ILE A 22 -16.10 -4.63 2.76
N THR A 23 -15.29 -4.03 3.62
CA THR A 23 -15.30 -2.58 3.84
C THR A 23 -14.23 -1.92 2.96
N SER A 24 -14.63 -0.94 2.13
CA SER A 24 -13.69 -0.18 1.30
C SER A 24 -12.98 0.88 2.13
N ALA A 25 -11.66 0.97 1.98
CA ALA A 25 -10.84 2.06 2.51
C ALA A 25 -9.90 2.59 1.43
N CYS A 26 -9.62 3.90 1.45
CA CYS A 26 -8.75 4.54 0.48
C CYS A 26 -7.40 4.95 1.09
N CYS A 27 -6.39 4.89 0.24
CA CYS A 27 -5.00 5.19 0.57
C CYS A 27 -4.74 6.70 0.63
N TRP A 28 -4.31 7.21 1.79
CA TRP A 28 -3.91 8.62 1.96
C TRP A 28 -2.67 9.01 1.16
N SER A 29 -1.80 8.08 0.81
CA SER A 29 -0.67 8.36 -0.09
C SER A 29 -1.15 8.76 -1.48
N HIS A 30 -2.20 8.12 -2.00
CA HIS A 30 -2.83 8.48 -3.27
C HIS A 30 -3.58 9.81 -3.19
N ALA A 31 -4.34 10.04 -2.13
CA ALA A 31 -4.99 11.32 -1.87
C ALA A 31 -3.98 12.49 -1.83
N ARG A 32 -2.83 12.28 -1.22
CA ARG A 32 -1.74 13.25 -1.14
C ARG A 32 -1.09 13.54 -2.50
N ARG A 33 -1.08 12.56 -3.42
CA ARG A 33 -0.31 12.63 -4.70
C ARG A 33 -0.74 13.79 -5.57
N GLY A 34 -2.06 14.06 -5.70
CA GLY A 34 -2.59 15.18 -6.48
C GLY A 34 -2.02 16.53 -6.03
N PHE A 35 -2.06 16.79 -4.73
CA PHE A 35 -1.50 18.02 -4.15
C PHE A 35 0.02 18.10 -4.26
N ALA A 36 0.73 16.96 -4.12
CA ALA A 36 2.18 16.93 -4.25
C ALA A 36 2.64 17.27 -5.67
N ASN A 37 1.97 16.72 -6.67
CA ASN A 37 2.26 17.01 -8.08
C ASN A 37 1.99 18.48 -8.40
N LEU A 38 0.85 19.00 -7.94
CA LEU A 38 0.50 20.41 -8.14
C LEU A 38 1.51 21.35 -7.47
N TYR A 39 1.87 21.08 -6.21
CA TYR A 39 2.86 21.89 -5.51
C TYR A 39 4.24 21.86 -6.18
N LYS A 40 4.64 20.68 -6.70
CA LYS A 40 5.89 20.55 -7.45
C LYS A 40 5.89 21.37 -8.74
N ALA A 41 4.77 21.39 -9.45
CA ALA A 41 4.63 22.07 -10.75
C ALA A 41 4.51 23.60 -10.62
N SER A 42 3.71 24.10 -9.69
CA SER A 42 3.31 25.52 -9.63
C SER A 42 3.54 26.20 -8.29
N ARG A 43 4.02 25.49 -7.26
CA ARG A 43 4.14 26.01 -5.89
C ARG A 43 2.81 26.53 -5.31
N GLU A 44 1.67 25.99 -5.76
CA GLU A 44 0.33 26.40 -5.32
C GLU A 44 0.22 26.40 -3.79
N PRO A 45 -0.06 27.55 -3.13
CA PRO A 45 -0.07 27.65 -1.66
C PRO A 45 -1.13 26.76 -1.01
N ARG A 46 -2.29 26.60 -1.65
CA ARG A 46 -3.38 25.73 -1.16
C ARG A 46 -2.97 24.25 -1.20
N ALA A 47 -2.21 23.83 -2.20
CA ALA A 47 -1.63 22.49 -2.24
C ALA A 47 -0.63 22.28 -1.09
N ALA A 48 0.20 23.26 -0.77
CA ALA A 48 1.10 23.20 0.39
C ALA A 48 0.34 23.10 1.71
N MET A 49 -0.80 23.79 1.85
CA MET A 49 -1.65 23.70 3.05
C MET A 49 -2.24 22.30 3.21
N ALA A 50 -2.83 21.73 2.15
CA ALA A 50 -3.33 20.35 2.15
C ALA A 50 -2.24 19.34 2.53
N LEU A 51 -1.06 19.47 1.93
CA LEU A 51 0.09 18.60 2.22
C LEU A 51 0.52 18.69 3.69
N ARG A 52 0.49 19.86 4.29
CA ARG A 52 0.83 20.09 5.70
C ARG A 52 -0.15 19.40 6.64
N LYS A 53 -1.47 19.53 6.37
CA LYS A 53 -2.53 18.84 7.13
C LYS A 53 -2.39 17.32 7.01
N ILE A 54 -2.23 16.79 5.81
CA ILE A 54 -2.02 15.33 5.57
C ILE A 54 -0.75 14.84 6.26
N ALA A 55 0.35 15.60 6.23
CA ALA A 55 1.58 15.25 6.93
C ALA A 55 1.39 15.12 8.45
N GLY A 56 0.40 15.82 9.03
CA GLY A 56 -0.01 15.65 10.42
C GLY A 56 -0.45 14.22 10.73
N LEU A 57 -1.23 13.60 9.85
CA LEU A 57 -1.67 12.20 9.98
C LEU A 57 -0.48 11.25 10.01
N TYR A 58 0.46 11.39 9.07
CA TYR A 58 1.65 10.54 9.01
C TYR A 58 2.56 10.70 10.24
N ARG A 59 2.64 11.89 10.83
CA ARG A 59 3.37 12.10 12.10
C ARG A 59 2.75 11.32 13.24
N ILE A 60 1.42 11.32 13.35
CA ILE A 60 0.71 10.55 14.38
C ILE A 60 0.95 9.06 14.15
N GLU A 61 0.76 8.55 12.93
CA GLU A 61 0.99 7.14 12.58
C GLU A 61 2.42 6.67 12.95
N LYS A 62 3.42 7.52 12.73
CA LYS A 62 4.79 7.21 13.14
C LYS A 62 4.95 7.02 14.65
N LEU A 63 4.22 7.79 15.45
CA LEU A 63 4.27 7.72 16.93
C LEU A 63 3.52 6.52 17.51
N ILE A 64 2.54 5.98 16.76
CA ILE A 64 1.67 4.92 17.25
C ILE A 64 1.93 3.56 16.62
N ARG A 65 2.87 3.46 15.67
CA ARG A 65 3.15 2.28 14.85
C ARG A 65 3.20 0.97 15.64
N ASP A 66 3.92 0.98 16.77
CA ASP A 66 4.23 -0.23 17.53
C ASP A 66 3.30 -0.40 18.74
N ARG A 67 2.16 0.29 18.75
CA ARG A 67 1.17 0.19 19.83
C ARG A 67 0.14 -0.91 19.52
N PRO A 68 -0.51 -1.47 20.56
CA PRO A 68 -1.64 -2.36 20.36
C PRO A 68 -2.75 -1.70 19.54
N VAL A 69 -3.46 -2.50 18.72
CA VAL A 69 -4.49 -2.05 17.77
C VAL A 69 -5.52 -1.11 18.44
N GLU A 70 -6.01 -1.46 19.63
CA GLU A 70 -6.98 -0.63 20.33
C GLU A 70 -6.38 0.73 20.77
N LYS A 71 -5.10 0.77 21.14
CA LYS A 71 -4.40 2.04 21.45
C LYS A 71 -4.22 2.89 20.19
N ILE A 72 -3.91 2.26 19.04
CA ILE A 72 -3.86 2.95 17.74
C ILE A 72 -5.21 3.61 17.46
N ARG A 73 -6.33 2.86 17.57
CA ARG A 73 -7.68 3.37 17.39
C ARG A 73 -7.97 4.58 18.28
N GLN A 74 -7.67 4.48 19.59
CA GLN A 74 -7.89 5.58 20.55
C GLN A 74 -7.08 6.84 20.20
N TRP A 75 -5.81 6.68 19.80
CA TRP A 75 -4.97 7.81 19.39
C TRP A 75 -5.47 8.46 18.10
N ARG A 76 -5.90 7.67 17.12
CA ARG A 76 -6.49 8.17 15.88
C ARG A 76 -7.77 8.96 16.16
N GLN A 77 -8.65 8.46 17.02
CA GLN A 77 -9.86 9.17 17.44
C GLN A 77 -9.52 10.53 18.08
N ARG A 78 -8.52 10.57 18.95
CA ARG A 78 -8.17 11.77 19.71
C ARG A 78 -7.37 12.79 18.89
N TYR A 79 -6.45 12.35 18.05
CA TYR A 79 -5.48 13.24 17.40
C TYR A 79 -5.62 13.29 15.88
N SER A 80 -5.95 12.19 15.20
CA SER A 80 -6.08 12.17 13.74
C SER A 80 -7.45 12.65 13.27
N ARG A 81 -8.52 12.29 13.97
CA ARG A 81 -9.89 12.71 13.63
C ARG A 81 -10.05 14.24 13.55
N PRO A 82 -9.56 15.05 14.49
CA PRO A 82 -9.63 16.50 14.35
C PRO A 82 -8.92 17.03 13.09
N ILE A 83 -7.76 16.46 12.74
CA ILE A 83 -7.02 16.83 11.53
C ILE A 83 -7.81 16.47 10.27
N VAL A 84 -8.42 15.30 10.23
CA VAL A 84 -9.25 14.84 9.10
C VAL A 84 -10.47 15.74 8.94
N ASN A 85 -11.18 16.04 10.02
CA ASN A 85 -12.36 16.92 9.99
C ASN A 85 -12.01 18.34 9.54
N ASP A 86 -10.92 18.89 10.07
CA ASP A 86 -10.42 20.21 9.70
C ASP A 86 -9.95 20.25 8.23
N LEU A 87 -9.34 19.19 7.73
CA LEU A 87 -8.97 19.07 6.32
C LEU A 87 -10.22 19.04 5.43
N PHE A 88 -11.23 18.21 5.74
CA PHE A 88 -12.47 18.16 4.95
C PHE A 88 -13.20 19.48 4.93
N ALA A 89 -13.40 20.12 6.08
CA ALA A 89 -14.05 21.44 6.16
C ALA A 89 -13.31 22.49 5.30
N TRP A 90 -11.99 22.52 5.43
CA TRP A 90 -11.17 23.42 4.64
C TRP A 90 -11.25 23.12 3.13
N LEU A 91 -11.27 21.83 2.71
CA LEU A 91 -11.41 21.46 1.29
C LEU A 91 -12.77 21.87 0.72
N GLU A 92 -13.85 21.74 1.49
CA GLU A 92 -15.20 22.19 1.13
C GLU A 92 -15.26 23.70 0.92
N GLU A 93 -14.53 24.47 1.74
CA GLU A 93 -14.42 25.92 1.55
C GLU A 93 -13.59 26.31 0.30
N GLN A 94 -12.58 25.51 -0.07
CA GLN A 94 -11.72 25.80 -1.20
C GLN A 94 -12.31 25.35 -2.54
N GLU A 95 -13.14 24.30 -2.56
CA GLU A 95 -13.67 23.69 -3.78
C GLU A 95 -14.38 24.70 -4.69
N PRO A 96 -15.33 25.54 -4.21
CA PRO A 96 -16.04 26.50 -5.04
C PRO A 96 -15.14 27.60 -5.60
N CYS A 97 -13.98 27.83 -4.98
CA CYS A 97 -13.01 28.83 -5.40
C CYS A 97 -12.01 28.33 -6.46
N CYS A 98 -12.18 27.08 -6.93
CA CYS A 98 -11.30 26.47 -7.91
C CYS A 98 -11.95 26.46 -9.30
N PRO A 99 -11.19 26.70 -10.38
CA PRO A 99 -11.69 26.48 -11.73
C PRO A 99 -12.15 25.03 -11.90
N PRO A 100 -13.33 24.79 -12.47
CA PRO A 100 -13.81 23.44 -12.77
C PRO A 100 -12.75 22.64 -13.54
N ASP A 101 -12.58 21.37 -13.22
CA ASP A 101 -11.60 20.47 -13.84
C ASP A 101 -10.13 20.88 -13.74
N GLY A 102 -9.82 21.94 -13.02
CA GLY A 102 -8.45 22.36 -12.73
C GLY A 102 -7.71 21.33 -11.87
N PRO A 103 -6.37 21.33 -11.90
CA PRO A 103 -5.57 20.37 -11.12
C PRO A 103 -5.85 20.39 -9.61
N LEU A 104 -6.11 21.58 -9.06
CA LEU A 104 -6.45 21.74 -7.65
C LEU A 104 -7.87 21.22 -7.35
N ASN A 105 -8.84 21.55 -8.20
CA ASN A 105 -10.21 21.04 -8.08
C ASN A 105 -10.25 19.51 -8.14
N LYS A 106 -9.53 18.89 -9.08
CA LYS A 106 -9.42 17.43 -9.18
C LYS A 106 -8.80 16.79 -7.92
N ALA A 107 -7.78 17.43 -7.33
CA ALA A 107 -7.16 16.94 -6.11
C ALA A 107 -8.09 17.06 -4.89
N ILE A 108 -8.85 18.15 -4.79
CA ILE A 108 -9.86 18.37 -3.75
C ILE A 108 -10.98 17.35 -3.89
N ASN A 109 -11.57 17.21 -5.07
CA ASN A 109 -12.68 16.29 -5.33
C ASN A 109 -12.28 14.84 -5.16
N TYR A 110 -11.02 14.48 -5.42
CA TYR A 110 -10.54 13.14 -5.11
C TYR A 110 -10.73 12.79 -3.61
N ILE A 111 -10.42 13.73 -2.71
CA ILE A 111 -10.57 13.54 -1.27
C ILE A 111 -12.05 13.63 -0.85
N LEU A 112 -12.78 14.64 -1.30
CA LEU A 112 -14.16 14.86 -0.89
C LEU A 112 -15.08 13.71 -1.32
N ASN A 113 -14.90 13.18 -2.53
CA ASN A 113 -15.68 12.03 -3.06
C ASN A 113 -15.35 10.69 -2.40
N ARG A 114 -14.30 10.64 -1.55
CA ARG A 114 -13.85 9.42 -0.84
C ARG A 114 -13.76 9.63 0.67
N ARG A 115 -14.59 10.54 1.18
CA ARG A 115 -14.59 10.92 2.59
C ARG A 115 -14.70 9.71 3.53
N ASP A 116 -15.65 8.84 3.28
CA ASP A 116 -15.94 7.70 4.13
C ASP A 116 -14.80 6.68 4.07
N GLU A 117 -14.34 6.35 2.86
CA GLU A 117 -13.24 5.42 2.63
C GLU A 117 -11.91 5.94 3.21
N LEU A 118 -11.64 7.25 3.11
CA LEU A 118 -10.47 7.90 3.71
C LEU A 118 -10.57 8.03 5.24
N SER A 119 -11.79 7.98 5.80
CA SER A 119 -12.02 8.03 7.24
C SER A 119 -12.02 6.65 7.91
N CYS A 120 -12.10 5.58 7.15
CA CYS A 120 -12.22 4.19 7.64
C CYS A 120 -11.12 3.83 8.67
N PHE A 121 -9.86 4.23 8.43
CA PHE A 121 -8.73 3.96 9.34
C PHE A 121 -8.91 4.55 10.74
N LEU A 122 -9.75 5.57 10.90
CA LEU A 122 -10.03 6.18 12.21
C LEU A 122 -10.82 5.22 13.12
N GLY A 123 -11.66 4.38 12.54
CA GLY A 123 -12.52 3.45 13.27
C GLY A 123 -11.84 2.18 13.71
N ASP A 124 -10.78 1.76 13.04
CA ASP A 124 -10.08 0.50 13.29
C ASP A 124 -8.56 0.71 13.28
N GLY A 125 -7.93 0.35 14.39
CA GLY A 125 -6.46 0.46 14.53
C GLY A 125 -5.67 -0.52 13.66
N ALA A 126 -6.30 -1.59 13.17
CA ALA A 126 -5.67 -2.55 12.28
C ALA A 126 -5.61 -2.07 10.82
N VAL A 127 -6.51 -1.15 10.41
CA VAL A 127 -6.54 -0.61 9.06
C VAL A 127 -5.39 0.38 8.86
N PRO A 128 -4.47 0.17 7.91
CA PRO A 128 -3.36 1.10 7.68
C PRO A 128 -3.83 2.41 7.03
N LEU A 129 -3.08 3.50 7.27
CA LEU A 129 -3.35 4.81 6.65
C LEU A 129 -3.17 4.77 5.12
N ASP A 130 -2.28 3.92 4.62
CA ASP A 130 -2.00 3.78 3.20
C ASP A 130 -1.69 2.32 2.81
N ASN A 131 -1.72 2.03 1.50
CA ASN A 131 -1.42 0.72 0.95
C ASN A 131 0.06 0.56 0.51
N ASN A 132 0.96 1.41 1.01
CA ASN A 132 2.37 1.41 0.62
C ASN A 132 3.08 0.07 0.86
N ILE A 133 2.59 -0.75 1.80
CA ILE A 133 3.11 -2.11 2.04
C ILE A 133 2.89 -2.97 0.79
N CYS A 134 1.66 -2.99 0.25
CA CYS A 134 1.33 -3.73 -0.96
C CYS A 134 2.08 -3.17 -2.19
N GLU A 135 2.15 -1.85 -2.33
CA GLU A 135 2.86 -1.23 -3.45
C GLU A 135 4.36 -1.56 -3.44
N ARG A 136 4.98 -1.58 -2.26
CA ARG A 136 6.38 -2.02 -2.14
C ARG A 136 6.56 -3.49 -2.44
N ALA A 137 5.61 -4.34 -2.04
CA ALA A 137 5.66 -5.78 -2.35
C ALA A 137 5.53 -6.05 -3.86
N ILE A 138 4.73 -5.28 -4.59
CA ILE A 138 4.55 -5.39 -6.04
C ILE A 138 5.74 -4.78 -6.82
N ARG A 139 6.48 -3.85 -6.22
CA ARG A 139 7.55 -3.08 -6.89
C ARG A 139 8.61 -3.94 -7.58
N PRO A 140 9.13 -5.06 -7.01
CA PRO A 140 10.09 -5.93 -7.70
C PRO A 140 9.55 -6.45 -9.02
N VAL A 141 8.27 -6.87 -9.05
CA VAL A 141 7.59 -7.35 -10.27
C VAL A 141 7.48 -6.25 -11.30
N VAL A 142 7.06 -5.04 -10.90
CA VAL A 142 6.92 -3.88 -11.80
C VAL A 142 8.27 -3.45 -12.37
N MET A 143 9.32 -3.47 -11.56
CA MET A 143 10.69 -3.16 -12.02
C MET A 143 11.21 -4.23 -12.97
N GLY A 144 11.01 -5.51 -12.64
CA GLY A 144 11.37 -6.64 -13.49
C GLY A 144 10.68 -6.59 -14.85
N ARG A 145 9.36 -6.29 -14.88
CA ARG A 145 8.60 -6.13 -16.12
C ARG A 145 9.19 -5.06 -17.06
N LYS A 146 9.73 -3.98 -16.51
CA LYS A 146 10.41 -2.94 -17.31
C LYS A 146 11.70 -3.44 -17.98
N ALA A 147 12.38 -4.39 -17.36
CA ALA A 147 13.60 -5.00 -17.88
C ALA A 147 13.31 -6.14 -18.86
N TRP A 148 12.28 -6.94 -18.61
CA TRP A 148 11.96 -8.14 -19.42
C TRP A 148 11.02 -7.85 -20.58
N LEU A 149 10.27 -6.75 -20.55
CA LEU A 149 9.22 -6.34 -21.50
C LEU A 149 8.05 -7.33 -21.57
N PHE A 150 8.31 -8.64 -21.76
CA PHE A 150 7.29 -9.70 -21.88
C PHE A 150 7.72 -10.96 -21.15
N ALA A 151 6.74 -11.73 -20.70
CA ALA A 151 6.96 -13.08 -20.16
C ALA A 151 7.12 -14.17 -21.27
N GLY A 152 6.83 -13.81 -22.52
CA GLY A 152 6.90 -14.70 -23.67
C GLY A 152 5.75 -15.70 -23.77
N SER A 153 5.29 -16.26 -22.66
CA SER A 153 4.12 -17.17 -22.60
C SER A 153 3.50 -17.14 -21.20
N LEU A 154 2.26 -17.64 -21.09
CA LEU A 154 1.59 -17.80 -19.80
C LEU A 154 2.41 -18.67 -18.84
N MET A 155 2.98 -19.77 -19.35
CA MET A 155 3.80 -20.68 -18.57
C MET A 155 5.09 -19.99 -18.05
N ALA A 156 5.76 -19.20 -18.88
CA ALA A 156 6.93 -18.42 -18.45
C ALA A 156 6.56 -17.38 -17.40
N GLY A 157 5.41 -16.72 -17.55
CA GLY A 157 4.88 -15.79 -16.56
C GLY A 157 4.60 -16.45 -15.20
N ASN A 158 3.97 -17.62 -15.21
CA ASN A 158 3.72 -18.39 -13.99
C ASN A 158 5.03 -18.81 -13.29
N ARG A 159 6.02 -19.28 -14.05
CA ARG A 159 7.35 -19.64 -13.49
C ARG A 159 8.03 -18.42 -12.88
N ALA A 160 8.01 -17.28 -13.57
CA ALA A 160 8.59 -16.04 -13.04
C ALA A 160 7.89 -15.63 -11.73
N ALA A 161 6.57 -15.71 -11.67
CA ALA A 161 5.80 -15.40 -10.46
C ALA A 161 6.15 -16.32 -9.29
N GLN A 162 6.29 -17.62 -9.55
CA GLN A 162 6.69 -18.63 -8.54
C GLN A 162 8.09 -18.32 -7.99
N ILE A 163 9.08 -18.10 -8.87
CA ILE A 163 10.45 -17.78 -8.47
C ILE A 163 10.50 -16.49 -7.66
N MET A 164 9.82 -15.44 -8.12
CA MET A 164 9.77 -14.16 -7.38
C MET A 164 9.10 -14.31 -6.01
N SER A 165 8.05 -15.12 -5.92
CA SER A 165 7.40 -15.43 -4.64
C SER A 165 8.36 -16.08 -3.66
N LEU A 166 9.15 -17.06 -4.11
CA LEU A 166 10.15 -17.75 -3.29
C LEU A 166 11.27 -16.79 -2.84
N LEU A 167 11.79 -15.95 -3.75
CA LEU A 167 12.83 -14.96 -3.41
C LEU A 167 12.34 -13.92 -2.37
N GLU A 168 11.10 -13.43 -2.50
CA GLU A 168 10.52 -12.51 -1.52
C GLU A 168 10.22 -13.22 -0.19
N THR A 169 9.88 -14.51 -0.22
CA THR A 169 9.72 -15.34 0.99
C THR A 169 11.06 -15.52 1.70
N ALA A 170 12.14 -15.78 0.97
CA ALA A 170 13.50 -15.85 1.54
C ALA A 170 13.85 -14.56 2.30
N LYS A 171 13.68 -13.41 1.68
CA LYS A 171 13.92 -12.10 2.32
C LYS A 171 13.10 -11.91 3.60
N ARG A 172 11.82 -12.30 3.59
CA ARG A 172 10.93 -12.15 4.76
C ARG A 172 11.33 -13.04 5.93
N ASN A 173 11.95 -14.18 5.63
CA ASN A 173 12.49 -15.11 6.64
C ASN A 173 13.97 -14.84 6.97
N GLY A 174 14.53 -13.70 6.56
CA GLY A 174 15.89 -13.30 6.90
C GLY A 174 16.98 -14.02 6.12
N LEU A 175 16.63 -14.79 5.09
CA LEU A 175 17.58 -15.43 4.20
C LEU A 175 18.04 -14.46 3.11
N GLU A 176 19.34 -14.49 2.77
CA GLU A 176 19.83 -13.75 1.61
C GLU A 176 19.36 -14.50 0.34
N PRO A 177 18.54 -13.88 -0.56
CA PRO A 177 17.87 -14.62 -1.63
C PRO A 177 18.80 -15.27 -2.65
N HIS A 178 19.93 -14.63 -2.97
CA HIS A 178 20.90 -15.18 -3.91
C HIS A 178 21.61 -16.39 -3.30
N ALA A 179 22.07 -16.29 -2.05
CA ALA A 179 22.70 -17.40 -1.34
C ALA A 179 21.74 -18.60 -1.20
N TRP A 180 20.48 -18.32 -0.78
CA TRP A 180 19.45 -19.35 -0.69
C TRP A 180 19.21 -20.05 -2.04
N LEU A 181 19.01 -19.27 -3.12
CA LEU A 181 18.73 -19.85 -4.44
C LEU A 181 19.92 -20.67 -4.96
N THR A 182 21.14 -20.18 -4.74
CA THR A 182 22.37 -20.90 -5.15
C THR A 182 22.49 -22.24 -4.45
N ASP A 183 22.26 -22.26 -3.14
CA ASP A 183 22.30 -23.48 -2.33
C ASP A 183 21.22 -24.48 -2.76
N VAL A 184 19.98 -24.00 -2.95
CA VAL A 184 18.87 -24.86 -3.41
C VAL A 184 19.14 -25.42 -4.80
N LEU A 185 19.61 -24.63 -5.75
CA LEU A 185 19.91 -25.11 -7.10
C LEU A 185 21.05 -26.13 -7.14
N ALA A 186 22.01 -26.03 -6.22
CA ALA A 186 23.08 -27.05 -6.10
C ALA A 186 22.58 -28.37 -5.57
N ARG A 187 21.61 -28.36 -4.64
CA ARG A 187 21.06 -29.58 -4.02
C ARG A 187 19.92 -30.21 -4.80
N LEU A 188 19.10 -29.39 -5.46
CA LEU A 188 17.85 -29.79 -6.09
C LEU A 188 17.95 -31.03 -7.03
N PRO A 189 19.00 -31.18 -7.87
CA PRO A 189 19.11 -32.31 -8.79
C PRO A 189 19.16 -33.70 -8.11
N GLU A 190 19.68 -33.76 -6.89
CA GLU A 190 19.87 -35.02 -6.13
C GLU A 190 18.93 -35.11 -4.92
N TRP A 191 18.03 -34.09 -4.73
CA TRP A 191 17.15 -34.02 -3.56
C TRP A 191 15.89 -34.87 -3.76
N PRO A 192 15.50 -35.73 -2.80
CA PRO A 192 14.30 -36.57 -2.91
C PRO A 192 13.03 -35.71 -3.07
N GLU A 193 12.14 -36.08 -4.01
CA GLU A 193 10.91 -35.35 -4.29
C GLU A 193 10.01 -35.19 -3.05
N GLU A 194 9.89 -36.22 -2.24
CA GLU A 194 9.11 -36.23 -1.00
C GLU A 194 9.64 -35.26 0.07
N ARG A 195 10.87 -34.79 -0.08
CA ARG A 195 11.54 -33.86 0.83
C ARG A 195 11.71 -32.44 0.28
N LEU A 196 11.15 -32.12 -0.88
CA LEU A 196 11.28 -30.80 -1.51
C LEU A 196 10.83 -29.64 -0.60
N ALA A 197 9.89 -29.89 0.31
CA ALA A 197 9.44 -28.88 1.27
C ALA A 197 10.56 -28.36 2.19
N GLU A 198 11.62 -29.15 2.43
CA GLU A 198 12.78 -28.76 3.25
C GLU A 198 13.67 -27.71 2.56
N LEU A 199 13.56 -27.57 1.24
CA LEU A 199 14.28 -26.56 0.46
C LEU A 199 13.54 -25.22 0.38
N LEU A 200 12.30 -25.13 0.87
CA LEU A 200 11.57 -23.88 0.89
C LEU A 200 12.23 -22.85 1.80
N PRO A 201 12.18 -21.57 1.45
CA PRO A 201 12.82 -20.50 2.23
C PRO A 201 11.97 -20.10 3.45
N LEU A 202 11.67 -21.07 4.30
CA LEU A 202 10.86 -20.94 5.50
C LEU A 202 11.71 -20.98 6.76
N GLU A 203 11.08 -20.72 7.91
CA GLU A 203 11.73 -20.89 9.21
C GLU A 203 12.24 -22.32 9.37
N GLY A 204 13.51 -22.48 9.77
CA GLY A 204 14.17 -23.79 9.87
C GLY A 204 14.99 -24.19 8.65
N PHE A 205 15.01 -23.42 7.56
CA PHE A 205 15.92 -23.67 6.44
C PHE A 205 17.38 -23.61 6.88
N THR A 206 18.18 -24.59 6.47
CA THR A 206 19.62 -24.64 6.75
C THR A 206 20.40 -24.75 5.45
N PHE A 207 21.45 -23.94 5.32
CA PHE A 207 22.37 -24.01 4.18
C PHE A 207 23.17 -25.33 4.23
N SER A 208 23.54 -25.84 3.05
CA SER A 208 24.60 -26.83 2.95
C SER A 208 25.91 -26.21 3.41
N GLY A 209 26.59 -26.82 4.36
CA GLY A 209 27.87 -26.34 4.89
C GLY A 209 28.98 -26.33 3.86
#